data_57cf5c4965ca65b33a57a394cd21a8fa
#
_entry.id   57cf5c4965ca65b33a57a394cd21a8fa
#
_cell.length_a   1.000
_cell.length_b   1.000
_cell.length_c   1.000
_cell.angle_alpha   90.00
_cell.angle_beta   90.00
_cell.angle_gamma   90.00
#
_symmetry.space_group_name_H-M   'P 1'
#
loop_
_entity.id
_entity.type
_entity.pdbx_description
1 polymer ?
#
loop_
_entity_poly.entity_id
_entity_poly.type
_entity_poly.pdbx_seq_one_letter_code
_entity_poly.pdbx_strand_id
1 'polypeptide(L)'
;MKLKWTLFILLTLIFTGCKQEEWKDWKIHNEAWLVQNATKEGIIKTHTGLQYKVIRPGIGNQRPDDLKQVLINYRGTLITGIDANGDLIAGREFEVGKQTVMGVNTVIAGFAEGLKKMHKSGKYILYIPYQLGYLGLGQGTKGTMGYIPPYSTLIYEVELIDVF
;
A
#
# COMPACT_ATOMS: atom_id res chain seq x y z
N MET A 1 22.39 16.28 40.44
CA MET A 1 22.61 15.50 39.19
C MET A 1 21.36 14.70 38.72
N LYS A 2 20.37 14.48 39.58
CA LYS A 2 19.13 13.72 39.23
C LYS A 2 18.07 14.56 38.45
N LEU A 3 18.10 15.88 38.59
CA LEU A 3 17.11 16.77 37.96
C LEU A 3 17.28 16.94 36.42
N LYS A 4 18.52 16.82 35.92
CA LYS A 4 18.81 16.96 34.45
C LYS A 4 18.34 15.77 33.62
N TRP A 5 18.22 14.59 34.17
CA TRP A 5 17.78 13.38 33.48
C TRP A 5 16.26 13.33 33.29
N THR A 6 15.51 13.84 34.27
CA THR A 6 14.04 13.90 34.19
C THR A 6 13.58 14.91 33.12
N LEU A 7 14.34 16.01 32.93
CA LEU A 7 14.02 16.98 31.85
C LEU A 7 14.29 16.42 30.45
N PHE A 8 15.31 15.57 30.31
CA PHE A 8 15.65 14.97 29.02
C PHE A 8 14.62 13.91 28.57
N ILE A 9 14.09 13.13 29.53
CA ILE A 9 13.04 12.13 29.25
C ILE A 9 11.71 12.82 28.92
N LEU A 10 11.39 13.95 29.57
CA LEU A 10 10.15 14.70 29.28
C LEU A 10 10.19 15.35 27.89
N LEU A 11 11.37 15.80 27.43
CA LEU A 11 11.55 16.44 26.13
C LEU A 11 11.41 15.45 24.96
N THR A 12 11.82 14.18 25.14
CA THR A 12 11.69 13.15 24.11
C THR A 12 10.25 12.66 23.90
N LEU A 13 9.41 12.72 24.94
CA LEU A 13 7.98 12.34 24.85
C LEU A 13 7.13 13.35 24.06
N ILE A 14 7.53 14.63 24.03
CA ILE A 14 6.80 15.69 23.33
C ILE A 14 6.96 15.57 21.80
N PHE A 15 8.11 15.07 21.30
CA PHE A 15 8.36 14.96 19.86
C PHE A 15 7.62 13.81 19.17
N THR A 16 7.23 12.77 19.90
CA THR A 16 6.46 11.65 19.30
C THR A 16 4.97 11.97 19.15
N GLY A 17 4.40 12.80 20.01
CA GLY A 17 3.00 13.22 19.96
C GLY A 17 2.66 14.10 18.75
N CYS A 18 3.51 15.06 18.39
CA CYS A 18 3.26 15.99 17.28
C CYS A 18 3.19 15.33 15.90
N LYS A 19 4.00 14.29 15.64
CA LYS A 19 3.96 13.59 14.34
C LYS A 19 2.69 12.76 14.15
N GLN A 20 2.12 12.27 15.21
CA GLN A 20 0.92 11.45 15.14
C GLN A 20 -0.34 12.30 14.89
N GLU A 21 -0.37 13.55 15.34
CA GLU A 21 -1.45 14.50 15.05
C GLU A 21 -1.42 15.00 13.59
N GLU A 22 -0.22 15.22 13.02
CA GLU A 22 -0.06 15.69 11.64
C GLU A 22 -0.77 14.77 10.62
N TRP A 23 -0.81 13.45 10.85
CA TRP A 23 -1.36 12.47 9.90
C TRP A 23 -2.71 11.88 10.32
N LYS A 24 -3.33 12.40 11.36
CA LYS A 24 -4.57 11.86 11.92
C LYS A 24 -5.72 11.87 10.91
N ASP A 25 -5.97 13.00 10.28
CA ASP A 25 -7.06 13.15 9.31
C ASP A 25 -6.78 12.31 8.05
N TRP A 26 -5.52 12.29 7.60
CA TRP A 26 -5.10 11.43 6.49
C TRP A 26 -5.31 9.96 6.79
N LYS A 27 -4.95 9.50 7.99
CA LYS A 27 -5.19 8.12 8.44
C LYS A 27 -6.68 7.78 8.43
N ILE A 28 -7.51 8.63 9.05
CA ILE A 28 -8.97 8.45 9.08
C ILE A 28 -9.54 8.37 7.66
N HIS A 29 -9.10 9.25 6.76
CA HIS A 29 -9.53 9.26 5.37
C HIS A 29 -9.16 7.96 4.64
N ASN A 30 -7.93 7.45 4.82
CA ASN A 30 -7.49 6.20 4.21
C ASN A 30 -8.28 4.98 4.73
N GLU A 31 -8.54 4.92 6.04
CA GLU A 31 -9.33 3.86 6.65
C GLU A 31 -10.80 3.90 6.17
N ALA A 32 -11.41 5.08 6.14
CA ALA A 32 -12.77 5.26 5.63
C ALA A 32 -12.91 4.90 4.15
N TRP A 33 -11.91 5.27 3.34
CA TRP A 33 -11.86 4.91 1.93
C TRP A 33 -11.85 3.39 1.72
N LEU A 34 -11.06 2.64 2.51
CA LEU A 34 -11.03 1.17 2.44
C LEU A 34 -12.37 0.55 2.86
N VAL A 35 -13.05 1.11 3.86
CA VAL A 35 -14.40 0.65 4.24
C VAL A 35 -15.38 0.80 3.08
N GLN A 36 -15.38 1.96 2.42
CA GLN A 36 -16.23 2.20 1.25
C GLN A 36 -15.83 1.32 0.05
N ASN A 37 -14.52 1.15 -0.19
CA ASN A 37 -14.05 0.33 -1.29
C ASN A 37 -14.48 -1.13 -1.16
N ALA A 38 -14.52 -1.68 0.06
CA ALA A 38 -14.94 -3.06 0.32
C ALA A 38 -16.41 -3.34 -0.07
N THR A 39 -17.25 -2.30 -0.20
CA THR A 39 -18.66 -2.46 -0.60
C THR A 39 -18.88 -2.41 -2.11
N LYS A 40 -17.83 -2.08 -2.89
CA LYS A 40 -17.93 -1.98 -4.34
C LYS A 40 -17.99 -3.37 -4.99
N GLU A 41 -18.72 -3.47 -6.09
CA GLU A 41 -18.84 -4.72 -6.84
C GLU A 41 -17.48 -5.25 -7.32
N GLY A 42 -17.29 -6.55 -7.15
CA GLY A 42 -16.08 -7.27 -7.56
C GLY A 42 -14.87 -7.08 -6.65
N ILE A 43 -15.01 -6.39 -5.51
CA ILE A 43 -13.97 -6.29 -4.50
C ILE A 43 -14.02 -7.50 -3.57
N ILE A 44 -12.88 -8.15 -3.42
CA ILE A 44 -12.68 -9.26 -2.49
C ILE A 44 -11.78 -8.78 -1.36
N LYS A 45 -12.22 -8.99 -0.10
CA LYS A 45 -11.43 -8.66 1.09
C LYS A 45 -10.92 -9.93 1.75
N THR A 46 -9.63 -9.97 2.08
CA THR A 46 -9.01 -11.08 2.82
C THR A 46 -9.12 -10.88 4.33
N HIS A 47 -8.79 -11.90 5.11
CA HIS A 47 -8.77 -11.83 6.58
C HIS A 47 -7.69 -10.87 7.13
N THR A 48 -6.60 -10.64 6.38
CA THR A 48 -5.54 -9.70 6.74
C THR A 48 -5.94 -8.24 6.51
N GLY A 49 -7.02 -8.01 5.75
CA GLY A 49 -7.48 -6.68 5.37
C GLY A 49 -7.08 -6.23 3.96
N LEU A 50 -6.25 -7.01 3.24
CA LEU A 50 -6.01 -6.75 1.82
C LEU A 50 -7.34 -6.79 1.07
N GLN A 51 -7.54 -5.83 0.16
CA GLN A 51 -8.65 -5.88 -0.78
C GLN A 51 -8.08 -5.99 -2.20
N TYR A 52 -8.77 -6.70 -3.08
CA TYR A 52 -8.34 -6.79 -4.47
C TYR A 52 -9.52 -6.96 -5.42
N LYS A 53 -9.31 -6.56 -6.66
CA LYS A 53 -10.24 -6.77 -7.77
C LYS A 53 -9.56 -7.57 -8.87
N VAL A 54 -10.21 -8.61 -9.36
CA VAL A 54 -9.76 -9.39 -10.50
C VAL A 54 -10.22 -8.69 -11.78
N ILE A 55 -9.29 -8.17 -12.55
CA ILE A 55 -9.58 -7.58 -13.87
C ILE A 55 -9.49 -8.65 -14.95
N ARG A 56 -8.49 -9.52 -14.85
CA ARG A 56 -8.31 -10.71 -15.70
C ARG A 56 -7.75 -11.83 -14.81
N PRO A 57 -8.40 -13.00 -14.71
CA PRO A 57 -8.00 -14.05 -13.77
C PRO A 57 -6.65 -14.68 -14.08
N GLY A 58 -6.20 -14.65 -15.33
CA GLY A 58 -4.99 -15.34 -15.77
C GLY A 58 -5.27 -16.78 -16.20
N ILE A 59 -4.21 -17.57 -16.39
CA ILE A 59 -4.27 -18.94 -16.93
C ILE A 59 -3.45 -19.91 -16.07
N GLY A 60 -3.82 -21.19 -16.17
CA GLY A 60 -3.13 -22.29 -15.45
C GLY A 60 -3.45 -22.30 -13.94
N ASN A 61 -2.82 -23.25 -13.24
CA ASN A 61 -3.00 -23.46 -11.80
C ASN A 61 -1.82 -22.98 -10.96
N GLN A 62 -0.71 -22.58 -11.61
CA GLN A 62 0.49 -22.12 -10.90
C GLN A 62 0.26 -20.73 -10.33
N ARG A 63 0.55 -20.58 -9.05
CA ARG A 63 0.57 -19.30 -8.35
C ARG A 63 1.96 -19.05 -7.76
N PRO A 64 2.39 -17.81 -7.62
CA PRO A 64 3.60 -17.48 -6.88
C PRO A 64 3.49 -17.92 -5.42
N ASP A 65 4.59 -18.35 -4.83
CA ASP A 65 4.81 -18.53 -3.40
C ASP A 65 6.00 -17.66 -2.94
N ASP A 66 6.32 -17.69 -1.64
CA ASP A 66 7.36 -16.84 -1.06
C ASP A 66 8.79 -17.14 -1.59
N LEU A 67 9.01 -18.29 -2.20
CA LEU A 67 10.32 -18.70 -2.76
C LEU A 67 10.47 -18.34 -4.23
N LYS A 68 9.42 -17.85 -4.87
CA LYS A 68 9.37 -17.55 -6.29
C LYS A 68 9.81 -16.14 -6.63
N GLN A 69 10.34 -16.01 -7.86
CA GLN A 69 10.44 -14.71 -8.53
C GLN A 69 9.30 -14.57 -9.52
N VAL A 70 8.88 -13.35 -9.74
CA VAL A 70 7.82 -13.00 -10.68
C VAL A 70 8.31 -11.95 -11.66
N LEU A 71 7.84 -12.05 -12.91
CA LEU A 71 7.96 -10.99 -13.90
C LEU A 71 6.61 -10.27 -13.98
N ILE A 72 6.60 -8.98 -13.71
CA ILE A 72 5.36 -8.19 -13.63
C ILE A 72 5.46 -6.84 -14.34
N ASN A 73 4.31 -6.34 -14.76
CA ASN A 73 4.07 -4.90 -14.94
C ASN A 73 3.26 -4.41 -13.74
N TYR A 74 3.60 -3.26 -13.21
CA TYR A 74 2.83 -2.68 -12.11
C TYR A 74 2.85 -1.15 -12.11
N ARG A 75 1.84 -0.57 -11.48
CA ARG A 75 1.69 0.86 -11.25
C ARG A 75 1.12 1.09 -9.86
N GLY A 76 1.85 1.81 -9.02
CA GLY A 76 1.48 2.17 -7.66
C GLY A 76 0.96 3.60 -7.57
N THR A 77 -0.23 3.77 -6.99
CA THR A 77 -0.85 5.08 -6.73
C THR A 77 -1.34 5.16 -5.29
N LEU A 78 -1.41 6.37 -4.75
CA LEU A 78 -2.11 6.64 -3.50
C LEU A 78 -3.62 6.69 -3.75
N ILE A 79 -4.41 6.60 -2.66
CA ILE A 79 -5.84 6.86 -2.78
C ILE A 79 -6.08 8.26 -3.32
N THR A 80 -7.19 8.42 -3.99
CA THR A 80 -7.61 9.69 -4.55
C THR A 80 -7.95 10.68 -3.43
N GLY A 81 -7.42 11.90 -3.53
CA GLY A 81 -7.94 13.03 -2.78
C GLY A 81 -9.32 13.45 -3.29
N ILE A 82 -10.04 14.23 -2.51
CA ILE A 82 -11.25 14.92 -2.95
C ILE A 82 -10.82 16.33 -3.37
N ASP A 83 -11.18 16.78 -4.57
CA ASP A 83 -10.91 18.14 -5.01
C ASP A 83 -11.84 19.17 -4.33
N ALA A 84 -11.67 20.44 -4.66
CA ALA A 84 -12.48 21.53 -4.10
C ALA A 84 -14.00 21.41 -4.44
N ASN A 85 -14.36 20.61 -5.44
CA ASN A 85 -15.74 20.36 -5.88
C ASN A 85 -16.34 19.10 -5.22
N GLY A 86 -15.55 18.33 -4.47
CA GLY A 86 -15.96 17.05 -3.90
C GLY A 86 -15.76 15.85 -4.84
N ASP A 87 -15.12 16.06 -5.99
CA ASP A 87 -14.84 15.00 -6.97
C ASP A 87 -13.57 14.22 -6.61
N LEU A 88 -13.59 12.92 -6.89
CA LEU A 88 -12.44 12.05 -6.69
C LEU A 88 -11.39 12.34 -7.76
N ILE A 89 -10.23 12.85 -7.35
CA ILE A 89 -9.08 13.04 -8.24
C ILE A 89 -8.26 11.75 -8.31
N ALA A 90 -7.77 11.38 -9.48
CA ALA A 90 -6.87 10.23 -9.64
C ALA A 90 -5.67 10.35 -8.69
N GLY A 91 -5.44 9.32 -7.90
CA GLY A 91 -4.38 9.30 -6.90
C GLY A 91 -3.01 9.52 -7.54
N ARG A 92 -2.13 10.15 -6.78
CA ARG A 92 -0.77 10.42 -7.23
C ARG A 92 -0.01 9.12 -7.43
N GLU A 93 0.56 8.92 -8.62
CA GLU A 93 1.49 7.84 -8.90
C GLU A 93 2.78 8.04 -8.08
N PHE A 94 3.25 6.98 -7.45
CA PHE A 94 4.50 7.00 -6.70
C PHE A 94 5.52 6.00 -7.25
N GLU A 95 5.07 5.02 -8.02
CA GLU A 95 5.92 3.95 -8.54
C GLU A 95 5.33 3.33 -9.80
N VAL A 96 6.19 2.95 -10.74
CA VAL A 96 5.83 2.19 -11.94
C VAL A 96 6.98 1.27 -12.32
N GLY A 97 6.64 0.04 -12.72
CA GLY A 97 7.59 -0.93 -13.24
C GLY A 97 7.03 -1.65 -14.45
N LYS A 98 7.87 -1.85 -15.45
CA LYS A 98 7.54 -2.63 -16.65
C LYS A 98 8.53 -3.77 -16.79
N GLN A 99 8.02 -4.98 -17.02
CA GLN A 99 8.83 -6.19 -17.16
C GLN A 99 9.88 -6.32 -16.03
N THR A 100 9.43 -6.06 -14.80
CA THR A 100 10.29 -6.04 -13.61
C THR A 100 10.30 -7.42 -12.98
N VAL A 101 11.49 -7.96 -12.72
CA VAL A 101 11.68 -9.21 -11.96
C VAL A 101 11.85 -8.86 -10.49
N MET A 102 11.09 -9.50 -9.61
CA MET A 102 11.23 -9.34 -8.17
C MET A 102 10.89 -10.63 -7.42
N GLY A 103 11.49 -10.80 -6.24
CA GLY A 103 11.15 -11.91 -5.33
C GLY A 103 9.85 -11.61 -4.59
N VAL A 104 8.98 -12.59 -4.46
CA VAL A 104 7.72 -12.44 -3.72
C VAL A 104 7.95 -12.08 -2.26
N ASN A 105 9.03 -12.58 -1.65
CA ASN A 105 9.42 -12.30 -0.27
C ASN A 105 10.20 -10.97 -0.07
N THR A 106 10.46 -10.21 -1.13
CA THR A 106 11.22 -8.95 -1.06
C THR A 106 10.35 -7.70 -1.11
N VAL A 107 9.05 -7.87 -1.27
CA VAL A 107 8.08 -6.76 -1.37
C VAL A 107 7.25 -6.62 -0.09
N ILE A 108 6.49 -5.52 0.03
CA ILE A 108 5.59 -5.30 1.19
C ILE A 108 4.54 -6.41 1.30
N ALA A 109 4.12 -6.72 2.52
CA ALA A 109 3.29 -7.87 2.85
C ALA A 109 1.99 -7.95 2.02
N GLY A 110 1.30 -6.83 1.84
CA GLY A 110 0.06 -6.80 1.06
C GLY A 110 0.28 -7.04 -0.44
N PHE A 111 1.42 -6.61 -0.98
CA PHE A 111 1.77 -6.87 -2.38
C PHE A 111 2.12 -8.35 -2.59
N ALA A 112 2.92 -8.94 -1.68
CA ALA A 112 3.24 -10.37 -1.69
C ALA A 112 1.97 -11.23 -1.57
N GLU A 113 1.05 -10.88 -0.66
CA GLU A 113 -0.22 -11.57 -0.52
C GLU A 113 -1.05 -11.50 -1.81
N GLY A 114 -1.11 -10.31 -2.43
CA GLY A 114 -1.81 -10.11 -3.70
C GLY A 114 -1.23 -10.96 -4.82
N LEU A 115 0.09 -10.98 -4.98
CA LEU A 115 0.78 -11.82 -5.98
C LEU A 115 0.41 -13.31 -5.81
N LYS A 116 0.37 -13.81 -4.58
CA LYS A 116 0.00 -15.21 -4.26
C LYS A 116 -1.45 -15.56 -4.61
N LYS A 117 -2.33 -14.58 -4.88
CA LYS A 117 -3.71 -14.80 -5.40
C LYS A 117 -3.76 -14.89 -6.92
N MET A 118 -2.72 -14.41 -7.63
CA MET A 118 -2.72 -14.28 -9.09
C MET A 118 -2.28 -15.58 -9.78
N HIS A 119 -2.75 -15.75 -11.01
CA HIS A 119 -2.21 -16.73 -11.96
C HIS A 119 -1.44 -16.02 -13.07
N LYS A 120 -0.55 -16.75 -13.76
CA LYS A 120 0.19 -16.24 -14.93
C LYS A 120 -0.77 -15.55 -15.92
N SER A 121 -0.36 -14.43 -16.49
CA SER A 121 -1.15 -13.54 -17.36
C SER A 121 -2.37 -12.89 -16.67
N GLY A 122 -2.50 -13.00 -15.36
CA GLY A 122 -3.55 -12.33 -14.59
C GLY A 122 -3.29 -10.83 -14.47
N LYS A 123 -4.37 -10.04 -14.36
CA LYS A 123 -4.30 -8.62 -14.07
C LYS A 123 -5.25 -8.30 -12.91
N TYR A 124 -4.71 -7.75 -11.83
CA TYR A 124 -5.44 -7.45 -10.60
C TYR A 124 -5.21 -6.00 -10.19
N ILE A 125 -6.14 -5.47 -9.41
CA ILE A 125 -5.91 -4.24 -8.65
C ILE A 125 -5.87 -4.64 -7.18
N LEU A 126 -4.78 -4.28 -6.50
CA LEU A 126 -4.58 -4.51 -5.08
C LEU A 126 -4.79 -3.20 -4.33
N TYR A 127 -5.58 -3.22 -3.26
CA TYR A 127 -5.80 -2.10 -2.36
C TYR A 127 -5.22 -2.49 -1.00
N ILE A 128 -4.02 -2.01 -0.73
CA ILE A 128 -3.18 -2.45 0.38
C ILE A 128 -3.34 -1.45 1.53
N PRO A 129 -3.94 -1.85 2.67
CA PRO A 129 -4.00 -1.01 3.84
C PRO A 129 -2.59 -0.73 4.37
N TYR A 130 -2.38 0.40 5.02
CA TYR A 130 -1.06 0.81 5.50
C TYR A 130 -0.40 -0.24 6.42
N GLN A 131 -1.18 -1.04 7.14
CA GLN A 131 -0.68 -2.11 8.02
C GLN A 131 0.04 -3.23 7.24
N LEU A 132 -0.31 -3.44 5.98
CA LEU A 132 0.32 -4.39 5.06
C LEU A 132 1.27 -3.70 4.07
N GLY A 133 1.49 -2.39 4.22
CA GLY A 133 2.37 -1.55 3.42
C GLY A 133 3.50 -0.94 4.26
N TYR A 134 3.57 0.39 4.29
CA TYR A 134 4.65 1.14 4.94
C TYR A 134 4.31 1.66 6.35
N LEU A 135 3.25 1.14 6.96
CA LEU A 135 2.83 1.43 8.33
C LEU A 135 2.57 2.93 8.59
N GLY A 136 2.82 3.37 9.81
CA GLY A 136 2.80 4.79 10.20
C GLY A 136 4.10 5.54 9.91
N LEU A 137 5.04 4.94 9.14
CA LEU A 137 6.33 5.54 8.80
C LEU A 137 6.31 6.19 7.41
N GLY A 138 5.53 5.61 6.47
CA GLY A 138 5.59 6.00 5.07
C GLY A 138 6.90 5.58 4.39
N GLN A 139 7.19 6.14 3.21
CA GLN A 139 8.36 5.81 2.41
C GLN A 139 8.85 7.03 1.62
N GLY A 140 10.17 7.11 1.40
CA GLY A 140 10.79 8.14 0.56
C GLY A 140 10.86 9.53 1.20
N THR A 141 11.23 10.53 0.40
CA THR A 141 11.42 11.93 0.83
C THR A 141 10.26 12.80 0.35
N LYS A 142 9.68 13.60 1.25
CA LYS A 142 8.59 14.54 0.92
C LYS A 142 8.99 15.46 -0.24
N GLY A 143 8.12 15.58 -1.24
CA GLY A 143 8.37 16.36 -2.45
C GLY A 143 8.95 15.56 -3.62
N THR A 144 9.30 14.30 -3.44
CA THR A 144 9.72 13.42 -4.54
C THR A 144 8.55 12.57 -5.06
N MET A 145 8.66 12.05 -6.29
CA MET A 145 7.63 11.18 -6.88
C MET A 145 7.38 9.92 -6.03
N GLY A 146 8.43 9.28 -5.53
CA GLY A 146 8.35 8.07 -4.72
C GLY A 146 7.93 8.28 -3.26
N TYR A 147 7.55 9.51 -2.86
CA TYR A 147 7.13 9.76 -1.48
C TYR A 147 5.76 9.18 -1.19
N ILE A 148 5.67 8.36 -0.15
CA ILE A 148 4.44 7.78 0.38
C ILE A 148 4.25 8.31 1.82
N PRO A 149 3.20 9.11 2.08
CA PRO A 149 2.92 9.59 3.43
C PRO A 149 2.68 8.45 4.43
N PRO A 150 2.94 8.66 5.73
CA PRO A 150 2.51 7.74 6.79
C PRO A 150 1.02 7.36 6.67
N TYR A 151 0.67 6.14 7.05
CA TYR A 151 -0.72 5.64 7.06
C TYR A 151 -1.42 5.62 5.69
N SER A 152 -0.68 5.63 4.58
CA SER A 152 -1.26 5.61 3.23
C SER A 152 -1.75 4.22 2.85
N THR A 153 -2.95 4.17 2.30
CA THR A 153 -3.45 3.05 1.51
C THR A 153 -2.80 3.11 0.13
N LEU A 154 -2.28 1.98 -0.34
CA LEU A 154 -1.63 1.87 -1.64
C LEU A 154 -2.56 1.15 -2.61
N ILE A 155 -2.64 1.65 -3.84
CA ILE A 155 -3.37 1.01 -4.93
C ILE A 155 -2.35 0.58 -5.97
N TYR A 156 -2.28 -0.72 -6.22
CA TYR A 156 -1.42 -1.28 -7.25
C TYR A 156 -2.24 -1.96 -8.35
N GLU A 157 -2.10 -1.48 -9.56
CA GLU A 157 -2.45 -2.28 -10.74
C GLU A 157 -1.28 -3.20 -11.04
N VAL A 158 -1.52 -4.51 -11.09
CA VAL A 158 -0.49 -5.52 -11.31
C VAL A 158 -0.91 -6.46 -12.43
N GLU A 159 -0.01 -6.69 -13.38
CA GLU A 159 -0.11 -7.75 -14.37
C GLU A 159 1.02 -8.75 -14.14
N LEU A 160 0.66 -9.98 -13.80
CA LEU A 160 1.62 -11.08 -13.60
C LEU A 160 1.93 -11.71 -14.97
N ILE A 161 3.13 -11.50 -15.48
CA ILE A 161 3.57 -12.01 -16.79
C ILE A 161 4.07 -13.43 -16.67
N ASP A 162 4.97 -13.70 -15.70
CA ASP A 162 5.55 -15.02 -15.50
C ASP A 162 5.93 -15.29 -14.03
N VAL A 163 6.18 -16.57 -13.71
CA VAL A 163 6.58 -17.07 -12.38
C VAL A 163 7.75 -18.03 -12.56
N PHE A 164 8.84 -17.84 -11.76
CA PHE A 164 10.07 -18.64 -11.84
C PHE A 164 10.35 -19.42 -10.55
#